data_88602916ea5d334a43fb2e8396f75ff5
#
_entry.id   88602916ea5d334a43fb2e8396f75ff5
#
_cell.length_a   1.000
_cell.length_b   1.000
_cell.length_c   1.000
_cell.angle_alpha   90.00
_cell.angle_beta   90.00
_cell.angle_gamma   90.00
#
_symmetry.space_group_name_H-M   'P 1'
#
loop_
_entity.id
_entity.type
_entity.pdbx_description
1 polymer ?
#
loop_
_entity_poly.entity_id
_entity_poly.type
_entity_poly.pdbx_seq_one_letter_code
_entity_poly.pdbx_strand_id
1 'polypeptide(L)'
;MKMAQVTIRTAVFDKEVSFYRDVVGLKTVHELQEGLLHIVFLSNGEGETCIEVIDQSDAGTTCNPYLSIGFRTADASRLRQELMQKGYEPSPMASPAPAVQFFFVKDPAGVTVQFVEGGF
;
A
#
# COMPACT_ATOMS: atom_id res chain seq x y z
N MET A 1 12.23 7.70 -19.15
CA MET A 1 12.35 7.77 -17.67
C MET A 1 11.72 6.54 -17.05
N LYS A 2 12.29 6.08 -15.96
CA LYS A 2 11.76 4.94 -15.20
C LYS A 2 11.08 5.45 -13.92
N MET A 3 9.95 4.87 -13.57
CA MET A 3 9.28 5.23 -12.33
C MET A 3 10.11 4.73 -11.13
N ALA A 4 10.57 5.65 -10.28
CA ALA A 4 11.45 5.33 -9.16
C ALA A 4 10.67 4.92 -7.91
N GLN A 5 9.80 5.79 -7.41
CA GLN A 5 9.06 5.53 -6.19
C GLN A 5 7.78 6.33 -6.11
N VAL A 6 6.90 5.85 -5.23
CA VAL A 6 5.77 6.60 -4.68
C VAL A 6 6.12 6.88 -3.22
N THR A 7 6.08 8.14 -2.80
CA THR A 7 6.47 8.55 -1.46
C THR A 7 5.24 8.80 -0.61
N ILE A 8 5.22 8.20 0.58
CA ILE A 8 4.17 8.40 1.59
C ILE A 8 4.84 8.95 2.85
N ARG A 9 4.47 10.17 3.24
CA ARG A 9 4.86 10.77 4.51
C ARG A 9 3.76 10.52 5.52
N THR A 10 4.12 9.99 6.69
CA THR A 10 3.11 9.56 7.65
C THR A 10 3.56 9.72 9.10
N ALA A 11 2.62 10.04 9.99
CA ALA A 11 2.84 10.04 11.43
C ALA A 11 2.68 8.64 12.04
N VAL A 12 2.23 7.64 11.26
CA VAL A 12 2.06 6.26 11.71
C VAL A 12 3.03 5.33 10.97
N PHE A 13 4.30 5.69 10.99
CA PHE A 13 5.36 5.08 10.20
C PHE A 13 5.44 3.54 10.36
N ASP A 14 5.46 3.03 11.60
CA ASP A 14 5.61 1.60 11.82
C ASP A 14 4.42 0.81 11.27
N LYS A 15 3.21 1.31 11.46
CA LYS A 15 1.99 0.69 10.93
C LYS A 15 1.97 0.72 9.40
N GLU A 16 2.43 1.82 8.82
CA GLU A 16 2.48 1.98 7.36
C GLU A 16 3.46 0.99 6.75
N VAL A 17 4.67 0.91 7.29
CA VAL A 17 5.68 -0.06 6.84
C VAL A 17 5.14 -1.48 6.99
N SER A 18 4.52 -1.81 8.12
CA SER A 18 3.95 -3.13 8.36
C SER A 18 2.85 -3.49 7.37
N PHE A 19 2.01 -2.53 6.99
CA PHE A 19 0.97 -2.75 5.99
C PHE A 19 1.57 -3.21 4.65
N TYR A 20 2.55 -2.48 4.14
CA TYR A 20 3.16 -2.80 2.84
C TYR A 20 4.01 -4.06 2.89
N ARG A 21 4.62 -4.38 4.02
CA ARG A 21 5.38 -5.60 4.20
C ARG A 21 4.49 -6.82 4.42
N ASP A 22 3.51 -6.73 5.32
CA ASP A 22 2.77 -7.90 5.81
C ASP A 22 1.46 -8.13 5.05
N VAL A 23 0.76 -7.07 4.63
CA VAL A 23 -0.47 -7.18 3.83
C VAL A 23 -0.15 -7.31 2.36
N VAL A 24 0.64 -6.38 1.83
CA VAL A 24 0.98 -6.36 0.40
C VAL A 24 2.06 -7.38 0.06
N GLY A 25 2.96 -7.65 0.99
CA GLY A 25 4.04 -8.62 0.78
C GLY A 25 5.28 -8.03 0.14
N LEU A 26 5.46 -6.71 0.21
CA LEU A 26 6.68 -6.07 -0.29
C LEU A 26 7.86 -6.34 0.65
N LYS A 27 9.06 -6.24 0.11
CA LYS A 27 10.31 -6.43 0.86
C LYS A 27 10.97 -5.08 1.11
N THR A 28 11.54 -4.90 2.28
CA THR A 28 12.41 -3.76 2.55
C THR A 28 13.69 -3.92 1.73
N VAL A 29 13.93 -3.00 0.80
CA VAL A 29 15.12 -3.02 -0.06
C VAL A 29 16.15 -1.99 0.35
N HIS A 30 15.74 -0.96 1.10
CA HIS A 30 16.66 0.04 1.63
C HIS A 30 16.03 0.71 2.85
N GLU A 31 16.86 1.09 3.79
CA GLU A 31 16.46 1.84 4.99
C GLU A 31 17.50 2.89 5.33
N LEU A 32 17.04 4.10 5.64
CA LEU A 32 17.88 5.19 6.09
C LEU A 32 17.34 5.68 7.43
N GLN A 33 18.19 5.67 8.46
CA GLN A 33 17.85 6.24 9.75
C GLN A 33 19.02 7.09 10.22
N GLU A 34 18.78 8.40 10.33
CA GLU A 34 19.81 9.36 10.73
C GLU A 34 19.14 10.50 11.52
N GLY A 35 19.40 10.56 12.82
CA GLY A 35 18.73 11.50 13.71
C GLY A 35 17.23 11.24 13.74
N LEU A 36 16.44 12.26 13.40
CA LEU A 36 14.97 12.15 13.32
C LEU A 36 14.49 11.66 11.95
N LEU A 37 15.39 11.54 10.97
CA LEU A 37 15.02 11.08 9.64
C LEU A 37 14.97 9.56 9.61
N HIS A 38 13.81 9.01 9.27
CA HIS A 38 13.62 7.58 9.10
C HIS A 38 12.85 7.32 7.82
N ILE A 39 13.46 6.60 6.89
CA ILE A 39 12.89 6.28 5.58
C ILE A 39 13.06 4.79 5.33
N VAL A 40 12.01 4.13 4.86
CA VAL A 40 12.06 2.74 4.42
C VAL A 40 11.57 2.67 2.97
N PHE A 41 12.32 1.96 2.15
CA PHE A 41 11.94 1.67 0.76
C PHE A 41 11.51 0.21 0.66
N LEU A 42 10.30 -0.02 0.17
CA LEU A 42 9.75 -1.35 -0.01
C LEU A 42 9.40 -1.58 -1.48
N SER A 43 9.69 -2.77 -1.99
CA SER A 43 9.38 -3.13 -3.37
C SER A 43 9.20 -4.64 -3.52
N ASN A 44 8.83 -5.07 -4.73
CA ASN A 44 8.78 -6.50 -5.06
C ASN A 44 10.19 -7.10 -5.19
N GLY A 45 11.21 -6.28 -5.45
CA GLY A 45 12.59 -6.70 -5.59
C GLY A 45 13.51 -5.52 -5.88
N GLU A 46 14.82 -5.76 -5.82
CA GLU A 46 15.80 -4.72 -6.11
C GLU A 46 15.66 -4.23 -7.55
N GLY A 47 15.82 -2.91 -7.72
CA GLY A 47 15.72 -2.27 -9.02
C GLY A 47 14.30 -2.01 -9.50
N GLU A 48 13.28 -2.43 -8.76
CA GLU A 48 11.90 -2.16 -9.08
C GLU A 48 11.38 -0.89 -8.40
N THR A 49 10.26 -0.38 -8.90
CA THR A 49 9.59 0.80 -8.30
C THR A 49 9.27 0.54 -6.84
N CYS A 50 9.56 1.51 -6.00
CA CYS A 50 9.42 1.39 -4.54
C CYS A 50 8.21 2.17 -4.02
N ILE A 51 7.69 1.70 -2.89
CA ILE A 51 6.96 2.53 -1.94
C ILE A 51 8.00 3.06 -0.96
N GLU A 52 8.16 4.38 -0.92
CA GLU A 52 9.03 5.06 0.04
C GLU A 52 8.18 5.58 1.19
N VAL A 53 8.42 5.12 2.40
CA VAL A 53 7.70 5.57 3.59
C VAL A 53 8.63 6.44 4.42
N ILE A 54 8.20 7.66 4.70
CA ILE A 54 8.96 8.64 5.49
C ILE A 54 8.21 8.95 6.77
N ASP A 55 8.91 8.82 7.90
CA ASP A 55 8.36 9.19 9.20
C ASP A 55 8.28 10.72 9.31
N GLN A 56 7.06 11.23 9.48
CA GLN A 56 6.82 12.66 9.62
C GLN A 56 5.73 12.86 10.68
N SER A 57 6.14 13.29 11.88
CA SER A 57 5.26 13.36 13.05
C SER A 57 4.07 14.30 12.90
N ASP A 58 4.16 15.31 12.06
CA ASP A 58 3.07 16.28 11.81
C ASP A 58 2.26 15.97 10.54
N ALA A 59 2.50 14.83 9.91
CA ALA A 59 1.72 14.44 8.74
C ALA A 59 0.27 14.15 9.12
N GLY A 60 -0.65 14.69 8.33
CA GLY A 60 -2.07 14.40 8.47
C GLY A 60 -2.44 13.04 7.89
N THR A 61 -3.71 12.68 8.03
CA THR A 61 -4.28 11.43 7.50
C THR A 61 -5.18 11.66 6.29
N THR A 62 -5.27 12.89 5.80
CA THR A 62 -6.08 13.25 4.63
C THR A 62 -5.26 13.04 3.38
N CYS A 63 -5.68 12.11 2.54
CA CYS A 63 -5.04 11.83 1.26
C CYS A 63 -5.98 12.19 0.12
N ASN A 64 -5.41 12.36 -1.08
CA ASN A 64 -6.18 12.66 -2.28
C ASN A 64 -7.13 11.49 -2.58
N PRO A 65 -8.47 11.69 -2.56
CA PRO A 65 -9.42 10.60 -2.78
C PRO A 65 -9.48 10.11 -4.23
N TYR A 66 -8.81 10.82 -5.15
CA TYR A 66 -8.80 10.47 -6.57
C TYR A 66 -7.53 9.72 -6.99
N LEU A 67 -6.62 9.46 -6.04
CA LEU A 67 -5.43 8.67 -6.28
C LEU A 67 -5.51 7.37 -5.51
N SER A 68 -5.07 6.29 -6.13
CA SER A 68 -4.92 5.00 -5.47
C SER A 68 -3.64 4.31 -5.98
N ILE A 69 -3.09 3.45 -5.13
CA ILE A 69 -1.96 2.61 -5.49
C ILE A 69 -2.49 1.20 -5.70
N GLY A 70 -2.27 0.64 -6.89
CA GLY A 70 -2.80 -0.67 -7.25
C GLY A 70 -1.78 -1.79 -7.09
N PHE A 71 -2.20 -2.89 -6.50
CA PHE A 71 -1.42 -4.12 -6.39
C PHE A 71 -2.23 -5.29 -6.94
N ARG A 72 -1.56 -6.19 -7.65
CA ARG A 72 -2.20 -7.40 -8.16
C ARG A 72 -2.14 -8.49 -7.09
N THR A 73 -3.28 -9.14 -6.86
CA THR A 73 -3.39 -10.27 -5.94
C THR A 73 -3.91 -11.50 -6.67
N ALA A 74 -3.55 -12.68 -6.18
CA ALA A 74 -4.03 -13.94 -6.77
C ALA A 74 -5.47 -14.25 -6.39
N ASP A 75 -5.94 -13.77 -5.23
CA ASP A 75 -7.28 -14.06 -4.70
C ASP A 75 -7.82 -12.85 -3.95
N ALA A 76 -8.53 -12.00 -4.67
CA ALA A 76 -9.05 -10.75 -4.13
C ALA A 76 -10.12 -10.99 -3.05
N SER A 77 -10.98 -11.99 -3.22
CA SER A 77 -12.03 -12.30 -2.25
C SER A 77 -11.45 -12.73 -0.91
N ARG A 78 -10.45 -13.60 -0.95
CA ARG A 78 -9.78 -14.08 0.26
C ARG A 78 -9.04 -12.95 0.98
N LEU A 79 -8.31 -12.13 0.24
CA LEU A 79 -7.58 -10.99 0.80
C LEU A 79 -8.56 -10.01 1.44
N ARG A 80 -9.70 -9.75 0.78
CA ARG A 80 -10.72 -8.86 1.32
C ARG A 80 -11.23 -9.35 2.68
N GLN A 81 -11.52 -10.63 2.81
CA GLN A 81 -11.96 -11.23 4.06
C GLN A 81 -10.89 -11.14 5.14
N GLU A 82 -9.63 -11.42 4.81
CA GLU A 82 -8.52 -11.33 5.75
C GLU A 82 -8.35 -9.91 6.28
N LEU A 83 -8.52 -8.90 5.43
CA LEU A 83 -8.45 -7.50 5.83
C LEU A 83 -9.61 -7.12 6.76
N MET A 84 -10.82 -7.60 6.49
CA MET A 84 -11.96 -7.39 7.38
C MET A 84 -11.70 -7.99 8.77
N GLN A 85 -11.13 -9.18 8.83
CA GLN A 85 -10.78 -9.84 10.10
C GLN A 85 -9.71 -9.07 10.88
N LYS A 86 -8.84 -8.34 10.18
CA LYS A 86 -7.83 -7.49 10.81
C LYS A 86 -8.34 -6.11 11.21
N GLY A 87 -9.63 -5.82 10.98
CA GLY A 87 -10.26 -4.56 11.37
C GLY A 87 -10.25 -3.48 10.29
N TYR A 88 -9.81 -3.78 9.08
CA TYR A 88 -9.91 -2.85 7.95
C TYR A 88 -11.36 -2.82 7.42
N GLU A 89 -11.69 -1.75 6.71
CA GLU A 89 -13.01 -1.56 6.11
C GLU A 89 -12.91 -1.50 4.58
N PRO A 90 -12.67 -2.65 3.91
CA PRO A 90 -12.55 -2.65 2.46
C PRO A 90 -13.89 -2.35 1.79
N SER A 91 -13.83 -1.72 0.62
CA SER A 91 -14.99 -1.47 -0.21
C SER A 91 -15.65 -2.79 -0.66
N PRO A 92 -16.91 -2.76 -1.14
CA PRO A 92 -17.47 -3.93 -1.82
C PRO A 92 -16.61 -4.34 -3.02
N MET A 93 -16.66 -5.64 -3.34
CA MET A 93 -15.99 -6.15 -4.53
C MET A 93 -16.63 -5.59 -5.79
N ALA A 94 -15.80 -5.11 -6.73
CA ALA A 94 -16.22 -4.69 -8.05
C ALA A 94 -15.74 -5.70 -9.09
N SER A 95 -16.60 -6.00 -10.06
CA SER A 95 -16.29 -6.93 -11.13
C SER A 95 -16.83 -6.38 -12.46
N PRO A 96 -16.12 -5.39 -13.05
CA PRO A 96 -16.60 -4.73 -14.27
C PRO A 96 -16.52 -5.61 -15.52
N ALA A 97 -15.75 -6.71 -15.46
CA ALA A 97 -15.62 -7.68 -16.53
C ALA A 97 -15.46 -9.09 -15.93
N PRO A 98 -15.77 -10.18 -16.67
CA PRO A 98 -15.79 -11.54 -16.10
C PRO A 98 -14.47 -11.99 -15.47
N ALA A 99 -13.32 -11.49 -15.98
CA ALA A 99 -12.02 -11.93 -15.51
C ALA A 99 -11.33 -10.90 -14.59
N VAL A 100 -12.06 -9.91 -14.11
CA VAL A 100 -11.47 -8.83 -13.30
C VAL A 100 -12.29 -8.61 -12.04
N GLN A 101 -11.64 -8.65 -10.88
CA GLN A 101 -12.23 -8.28 -9.60
C GLN A 101 -11.27 -7.36 -8.86
N PHE A 102 -11.81 -6.35 -8.20
CA PHE A 102 -10.98 -5.49 -7.37
C PHE A 102 -11.80 -4.88 -6.23
N PHE A 103 -11.09 -4.42 -5.23
CA PHE A 103 -11.66 -3.62 -4.15
C PHE A 103 -10.64 -2.59 -3.68
N PHE A 104 -11.10 -1.63 -2.90
CA PHE A 104 -10.27 -0.59 -2.32
C PHE A 104 -10.25 -0.72 -0.79
N VAL A 105 -9.14 -0.34 -0.19
CA VAL A 105 -9.00 -0.22 1.25
C VAL A 105 -8.05 0.93 1.55
N LYS A 106 -8.23 1.60 2.68
CA LYS A 106 -7.27 2.61 3.12
C LYS A 106 -6.19 1.94 3.95
N ASP A 107 -4.94 2.31 3.67
CA ASP A 107 -3.82 1.91 4.51
C ASP A 107 -3.82 2.72 5.83
N PRO A 108 -2.91 2.44 6.78
CA PRO A 108 -2.91 3.14 8.07
C PRO A 108 -2.72 4.65 7.96
N ALA A 109 -2.06 5.15 6.94
CA ALA A 109 -1.88 6.59 6.71
C ALA A 109 -3.08 7.24 6.00
N GLY A 110 -4.06 6.44 5.55
CA GLY A 110 -5.23 6.94 4.84
C GLY A 110 -5.10 6.93 3.32
N VAL A 111 -4.03 6.35 2.78
CA VAL A 111 -3.84 6.22 1.33
C VAL A 111 -4.78 5.14 0.79
N THR A 112 -5.47 5.43 -0.30
CA THR A 112 -6.32 4.44 -0.96
C THR A 112 -5.47 3.44 -1.72
N VAL A 113 -5.67 2.16 -1.40
CA VAL A 113 -4.98 1.04 -2.05
C VAL A 113 -6.02 0.20 -2.78
N GLN A 114 -5.70 -0.19 -4.01
CA GLN A 114 -6.55 -1.08 -4.81
C GLN A 114 -5.86 -2.45 -4.91
N PHE A 115 -6.61 -3.49 -4.60
CA PHE A 115 -6.16 -4.86 -4.86
C PHE A 115 -6.98 -5.42 -6.00
N VAL A 116 -6.29 -5.84 -7.06
CA VAL A 116 -6.92 -6.31 -8.30
C VAL A 116 -6.49 -7.74 -8.62
N GLU A 117 -7.47 -8.57 -8.95
CA GLU A 117 -7.28 -9.93 -9.44
C GLU A 117 -7.62 -9.97 -10.91
N GLY A 118 -6.74 -10.58 -11.71
CA GLY A 118 -6.93 -10.66 -13.15
C GLY A 118 -6.72 -9.33 -13.85
N GLY A 119 -7.35 -9.18 -15.01
CA GLY A 119 -7.27 -7.96 -15.80
C GLY A 119 -6.12 -7.93 -16.78
N PHE A 120 -5.61 -6.75 -17.01
CA PHE A 120 -4.66 -6.47 -18.09
C PHE A 120 -3.25 -6.92 -17.79
#